data_288e17bb117c57153372b06395ab8ef9
#
_entry.id   288e17bb117c57153372b06395ab8ef9
#
_cell.length_a   1.000
_cell.length_b   1.000
_cell.length_c   1.000
_cell.angle_alpha   90.00
_cell.angle_beta   90.00
_cell.angle_gamma   90.00
#
_symmetry.space_group_name_H-M   'P 1'
#
loop_
_entity.id
_entity.type
_entity.pdbx_description
1 polymer ?
#
loop_
_entity_poly.entity_id
_entity_poly.type
_entity_poly.pdbx_seq_one_letter_code
_entity_poly.pdbx_strand_id
1 'polypeptide(L)'
;MSETHSGAVNESGAPHRYTAALAEQIETGWQARWEAEGTFNTPNPTGSLADPGHPAAGGDKLFLMDMFPYPSGAGLHVGHPLGFIATDVYGRFQRMCGRNVLHAMGFDAFGL
;
A
#
# COMPACT_ATOMS: atom_id res chain seq x y z
N MET A 1 54.94 1.58 -11.53
CA MET A 1 53.89 2.12 -10.68
C MET A 1 52.69 2.38 -11.55
N SER A 2 51.78 1.45 -11.55
CA SER A 2 50.54 1.53 -12.34
C SER A 2 49.40 1.52 -11.37
N GLU A 3 48.82 2.69 -11.10
CA GLU A 3 47.59 2.81 -10.32
C GLU A 3 46.42 2.44 -11.20
N THR A 4 45.85 1.27 -10.96
CA THR A 4 44.55 0.90 -11.48
C THR A 4 43.49 1.65 -10.68
N HIS A 5 43.03 2.76 -11.23
CA HIS A 5 41.80 3.40 -10.78
C HIS A 5 40.63 2.46 -11.11
N SER A 6 40.23 1.68 -10.13
CA SER A 6 38.93 1.05 -10.13
C SER A 6 37.89 2.15 -9.97
N GLY A 7 37.40 2.64 -11.09
CA GLY A 7 36.26 3.53 -11.11
C GLY A 7 35.05 2.77 -10.59
N ALA A 8 34.68 3.01 -9.33
CA ALA A 8 33.36 2.67 -8.83
C ALA A 8 32.36 3.34 -9.77
N VAL A 9 31.65 2.55 -10.56
CA VAL A 9 30.55 3.05 -11.38
C VAL A 9 29.51 3.54 -10.40
N ASN A 10 29.47 4.85 -10.28
CA ASN A 10 28.47 5.52 -9.44
C ASN A 10 27.10 5.20 -10.05
N GLU A 11 26.34 4.31 -9.44
CA GLU A 11 24.96 3.99 -9.80
C GLU A 11 23.99 5.17 -9.57
N SER A 12 24.52 6.36 -9.34
CA SER A 12 23.74 7.58 -9.32
C SER A 12 23.31 7.89 -10.76
N GLY A 13 22.35 7.11 -11.24
CA GLY A 13 21.62 7.42 -12.45
C GLY A 13 21.03 8.82 -12.38
N ALA A 14 20.44 9.29 -13.47
CA ALA A 14 19.83 10.60 -13.60
C ALA A 14 19.12 11.04 -12.31
N PRO A 15 19.16 12.33 -11.94
CA PRO A 15 18.72 12.87 -10.63
C PRO A 15 17.26 12.54 -10.23
N HIS A 16 16.51 11.89 -11.11
CA HIS A 16 15.11 11.49 -10.85
C HIS A 16 14.88 9.97 -11.05
N ARG A 17 15.96 9.17 -11.03
CA ARG A 17 15.81 7.74 -11.17
C ARG A 17 15.27 7.13 -9.87
N TYR A 18 14.16 6.40 -9.98
CA TYR A 18 13.62 5.60 -8.90
C TYR A 18 14.49 4.36 -8.69
N THR A 19 15.14 4.26 -7.55
CA THR A 19 16.00 3.13 -7.18
C THR A 19 15.38 2.30 -6.08
N ALA A 20 15.82 1.05 -5.91
CA ALA A 20 15.33 0.19 -4.83
C ALA A 20 15.54 0.82 -3.44
N ALA A 21 16.69 1.44 -3.20
CA ALA A 21 16.97 2.11 -1.93
C ALA A 21 16.05 3.32 -1.69
N LEU A 22 15.78 4.10 -2.74
CA LEU A 22 14.84 5.21 -2.65
C LEU A 22 13.40 4.70 -2.43
N ALA A 23 13.02 3.62 -3.11
CA ALA A 23 11.73 2.97 -2.91
C ALA A 23 11.55 2.54 -1.46
N GLU A 24 12.50 1.81 -0.89
CA GLU A 24 12.46 1.35 0.49
C GLU A 24 12.32 2.51 1.48
N GLN A 25 13.08 3.58 1.28
CA GLN A 25 13.00 4.77 2.13
C GLN A 25 11.63 5.43 2.08
N ILE A 26 11.06 5.58 0.88
CA ILE A 26 9.75 6.20 0.68
C ILE A 26 8.65 5.31 1.28
N GLU A 27 8.67 4.03 0.96
CA GLU A 27 7.63 3.08 1.37
C GLU A 27 7.59 2.91 2.88
N THR A 28 8.73 2.70 3.53
CA THR A 28 8.79 2.56 5.00
C THR A 28 8.39 3.84 5.71
N GLY A 29 8.77 5.01 5.18
CA GLY A 29 8.36 6.29 5.73
C GLY A 29 6.86 6.52 5.65
N TRP A 30 6.24 6.20 4.51
CA TRP A 30 4.81 6.34 4.34
C TRP A 30 4.01 5.31 5.15
N GLN A 31 4.47 4.07 5.25
CA GLN A 31 3.83 3.05 6.08
C GLN A 31 3.78 3.49 7.55
N ALA A 32 4.91 3.95 8.09
CA ALA A 32 4.96 4.45 9.46
C ALA A 32 4.03 5.65 9.69
N ARG A 33 3.93 6.55 8.72
CA ARG A 33 3.04 7.69 8.79
C ARG A 33 1.57 7.29 8.73
N TRP A 34 1.19 6.42 7.81
CA TRP A 34 -0.19 5.93 7.69
C TRP A 34 -0.65 5.20 8.94
N GLU A 35 0.23 4.44 9.56
CA GLU A 35 -0.06 3.75 10.82
C GLU A 35 -0.27 4.74 11.96
N ALA A 36 0.64 5.71 12.11
CA ALA A 36 0.56 6.73 13.16
C ALA A 36 -0.68 7.63 13.02
N GLU A 37 -1.07 7.98 11.80
CA GLU A 37 -2.23 8.84 11.51
C GLU A 37 -3.55 8.06 11.42
N GLY A 38 -3.51 6.72 11.38
CA GLY A 38 -4.68 5.89 11.14
C GLY A 38 -5.36 6.17 9.79
N THR A 39 -4.56 6.50 8.76
CA THR A 39 -5.05 6.99 7.46
C THR A 39 -6.06 6.06 6.80
N PHE A 40 -5.88 4.76 6.97
CA PHE A 40 -6.75 3.73 6.38
C PHE A 40 -7.78 3.16 7.36
N ASN A 41 -7.90 3.71 8.55
CA ASN A 41 -8.94 3.31 9.48
C ASN A 41 -10.31 3.67 8.90
N THR A 42 -11.29 2.82 9.19
CA THR A 42 -12.65 2.98 8.72
C THR A 42 -13.57 3.15 9.93
N PRO A 43 -13.88 4.39 10.33
CA PRO A 43 -14.70 4.61 11.51
C PRO A 43 -16.12 4.13 11.29
N ASN A 44 -16.71 3.56 12.35
CA ASN A 44 -18.14 3.31 12.40
C ASN A 44 -18.91 4.58 12.75
N PRO A 45 -20.17 4.70 12.34
CA PRO A 45 -20.98 5.87 12.69
C PRO A 45 -21.30 5.93 14.18
N THR A 46 -21.37 4.78 14.85
CA THR A 46 -21.71 4.64 16.28
C THR A 46 -20.98 3.46 16.90
N GLY A 47 -20.95 3.41 18.22
CA GLY A 47 -20.36 2.30 18.98
C GLY A 47 -18.90 2.50 19.33
N SER A 48 -18.26 1.43 19.80
CA SER A 48 -16.88 1.46 20.31
C SER A 48 -15.81 1.70 19.23
N LEU A 49 -16.17 1.53 17.98
CA LEU A 49 -15.30 1.78 16.83
C LEU A 49 -15.65 3.09 16.09
N ALA A 50 -16.48 3.92 16.72
CA ALA A 50 -16.77 5.23 16.20
C ALA A 50 -15.61 6.19 16.47
N ASP A 51 -15.25 6.97 15.47
CA ASP A 51 -14.28 8.05 15.57
C ASP A 51 -14.81 9.28 14.83
N PRO A 52 -15.56 10.14 15.53
CA PRO A 52 -16.12 11.35 14.92
C PRO A 52 -15.05 12.35 14.45
N GLY A 53 -13.84 12.27 14.98
CA GLY A 53 -12.72 13.11 14.60
C GLY A 53 -11.99 12.65 13.34
N HIS A 54 -12.26 11.44 12.89
CA HIS A 54 -11.62 10.92 11.69
C HIS A 54 -12.14 11.62 10.42
N PRO A 55 -11.26 11.99 9.46
CA PRO A 55 -11.68 12.73 8.25
C PRO A 55 -12.77 12.05 7.44
N ALA A 56 -12.85 10.72 7.48
CA ALA A 56 -13.84 9.95 6.74
C ALA A 56 -15.15 9.70 7.51
N ALA A 57 -15.30 10.18 8.75
CA ALA A 57 -16.43 9.84 9.61
C ALA A 57 -17.80 10.20 9.03
N GLY A 58 -17.90 11.30 8.27
CA GLY A 58 -19.12 11.75 7.62
C GLY A 58 -19.31 11.29 6.17
N GLY A 59 -18.37 10.53 5.65
CA GLY A 59 -18.39 10.09 4.25
C GLY A 59 -19.32 8.90 4.00
N ASP A 60 -19.84 8.82 2.78
CA ASP A 60 -20.57 7.64 2.32
C ASP A 60 -19.66 6.41 2.38
N LYS A 61 -20.19 5.31 2.92
CA LYS A 61 -19.44 4.07 3.05
C LYS A 61 -19.27 3.37 1.71
N LEU A 62 -18.05 2.91 1.47
CA LEU A 62 -17.71 2.03 0.38
C LEU A 62 -16.96 0.81 0.94
N PHE A 63 -17.53 -0.38 0.73
CA PHE A 63 -16.86 -1.64 1.03
C PHE A 63 -16.23 -2.17 -0.25
N LEU A 64 -14.91 -2.32 -0.24
CA LEU A 64 -14.12 -2.78 -1.36
C LEU A 64 -13.42 -4.08 -0.97
N MET A 65 -13.70 -5.14 -1.71
CA MET A 65 -13.10 -6.46 -1.48
C MET A 65 -12.21 -6.86 -2.64
N ASP A 66 -11.09 -7.49 -2.29
CA ASP A 66 -10.25 -8.23 -3.22
C ASP A 66 -10.49 -9.73 -3.08
N MET A 67 -10.21 -10.45 -4.15
CA MET A 67 -10.01 -11.89 -4.05
C MET A 67 -8.79 -12.14 -3.15
N PHE A 68 -8.89 -13.10 -2.23
CA PHE A 68 -7.75 -13.50 -1.43
C PHE A 68 -6.66 -14.11 -2.33
N PRO A 69 -5.37 -13.91 -2.00
CA PRO A 69 -4.29 -14.50 -2.77
C PRO A 69 -4.27 -16.03 -2.60
N TYR A 70 -4.42 -16.73 -3.72
CA TYR A 70 -4.28 -18.19 -3.75
C TYR A 70 -2.79 -18.52 -3.95
N PRO A 71 -2.13 -19.19 -2.98
CA PRO A 71 -0.71 -19.50 -3.11
C PRO A 71 -0.47 -20.49 -4.25
N SER A 72 0.38 -20.11 -5.20
CA SER A 72 0.89 -21.01 -6.23
C SER A 72 2.39 -21.22 -6.03
N GLY A 73 2.78 -22.38 -5.53
CA GLY A 73 4.18 -22.66 -5.17
C GLY A 73 4.63 -21.86 -3.95
N ALA A 74 5.78 -21.21 -4.01
CA ALA A 74 6.42 -20.55 -2.87
C ALA A 74 5.90 -19.13 -2.56
N GLY A 75 4.90 -18.61 -3.27
CA GLY A 75 4.41 -17.26 -3.07
C GLY A 75 3.34 -16.81 -4.04
N LEU A 76 3.24 -15.49 -4.22
CA LEU A 76 2.29 -14.86 -5.13
C LEU A 76 2.80 -14.93 -6.58
N HIS A 77 1.90 -15.09 -7.54
CA HIS A 77 2.23 -14.99 -8.97
C HIS A 77 1.91 -13.58 -9.51
N VAL A 78 2.39 -13.28 -10.72
CA VAL A 78 2.25 -11.96 -11.35
C VAL A 78 0.81 -11.50 -11.59
N GLY A 79 -0.15 -12.43 -11.61
CA GLY A 79 -1.57 -12.11 -11.73
C GLY A 79 -2.18 -11.50 -10.46
N HIS A 80 -1.63 -11.79 -9.28
CA HIS A 80 -2.11 -11.24 -8.02
C HIS A 80 -1.96 -9.71 -7.94
N PRO A 81 -0.78 -9.11 -8.25
CA PRO A 81 -0.64 -7.67 -8.23
C PRO A 81 -1.59 -6.93 -9.16
N LEU A 82 -1.96 -7.51 -10.29
CA LEU A 82 -2.86 -6.87 -11.24
C LEU A 82 -4.21 -6.48 -10.62
N GLY A 83 -4.84 -7.41 -9.93
CA GLY A 83 -6.10 -7.15 -9.23
C GLY A 83 -5.93 -6.20 -8.04
N PHE A 84 -4.91 -6.44 -7.21
CA PHE A 84 -4.65 -5.66 -6.00
C PHE A 84 -4.29 -4.20 -6.30
N ILE A 85 -3.50 -3.95 -7.34
CA ILE A 85 -3.17 -2.59 -7.78
C ILE A 85 -4.44 -1.87 -8.26
N ALA A 86 -5.29 -2.53 -9.02
CA ALA A 86 -6.52 -1.92 -9.53
C ALA A 86 -7.46 -1.50 -8.39
N THR A 87 -7.69 -2.36 -7.41
CA THR A 87 -8.54 -2.06 -6.25
C THR A 87 -7.90 -1.06 -5.30
N ASP A 88 -6.57 -1.09 -5.12
CA ASP A 88 -5.86 -0.09 -4.32
C ASP A 88 -5.97 1.31 -4.93
N VAL A 89 -5.76 1.45 -6.22
CA VAL A 89 -5.93 2.72 -6.95
C VAL A 89 -7.36 3.23 -6.82
N TYR A 90 -8.34 2.37 -7.01
CA TYR A 90 -9.74 2.73 -6.88
C TYR A 90 -10.10 3.15 -5.44
N GLY A 91 -9.66 2.39 -4.45
CA GLY A 91 -9.88 2.71 -3.05
C GLY A 91 -9.27 4.05 -2.63
N ARG A 92 -8.05 4.31 -3.05
CA ARG A 92 -7.37 5.61 -2.81
C ARG A 92 -8.11 6.76 -3.46
N PHE A 93 -8.52 6.59 -4.71
CA PHE A 93 -9.32 7.58 -5.41
C PHE A 93 -10.62 7.89 -4.67
N GLN A 94 -11.35 6.87 -4.22
CA GLN A 94 -12.59 7.04 -3.49
C GLN A 94 -12.40 7.75 -2.13
N ARG A 95 -11.28 7.48 -1.44
CA ARG A 95 -10.91 8.25 -0.24
C ARG A 95 -10.66 9.71 -0.56
N MET A 96 -9.96 10.01 -1.64
CA MET A 96 -9.75 11.39 -2.10
C MET A 96 -11.07 12.10 -2.45
N CYS A 97 -12.08 11.35 -2.87
CA CYS A 97 -13.44 11.85 -3.07
C CYS A 97 -14.25 12.00 -1.77
N GLY A 98 -13.66 11.73 -0.61
CA GLY A 98 -14.31 11.91 0.69
C GLY A 98 -15.15 10.72 1.16
N ARG A 99 -15.06 9.56 0.52
CA ARG A 99 -15.76 8.36 0.96
C ARG A 99 -15.07 7.68 2.14
N ASN A 100 -15.87 7.06 3.00
CA ASN A 100 -15.39 6.19 4.06
C ASN A 100 -15.18 4.78 3.51
N VAL A 101 -13.96 4.48 3.10
CA VAL A 101 -13.62 3.26 2.38
C VAL A 101 -13.08 2.19 3.33
N LEU A 102 -13.79 1.07 3.42
CA LEU A 102 -13.27 -0.17 3.98
C LEU A 102 -12.73 -1.03 2.84
N HIS A 103 -11.41 -1.11 2.74
CA HIS A 103 -10.74 -1.99 1.80
C HIS A 103 -10.18 -3.19 2.56
N ALA A 104 -10.83 -4.31 2.42
CA ALA A 104 -10.50 -5.53 3.15
C ALA A 104 -9.90 -6.59 2.23
N MET A 105 -8.84 -7.23 2.72
CA MET A 105 -8.23 -8.39 2.10
C MET A 105 -7.83 -9.38 3.20
N GLY A 106 -7.92 -10.67 2.90
CA GLY A 106 -7.48 -11.74 3.80
C GLY A 106 -6.58 -12.74 3.09
N PHE A 107 -6.14 -13.73 3.82
CA PHE A 107 -5.38 -14.84 3.28
C PHE A 107 -6.23 -16.10 3.24
N ASP A 108 -5.96 -16.97 2.26
CA ASP A 108 -6.55 -18.30 2.21
C ASP A 108 -5.91 -19.17 3.30
N ALA A 109 -6.64 -19.39 4.39
CA ALA A 109 -6.14 -20.12 5.54
C ALA A 109 -6.07 -21.64 5.32
N PHE A 110 -6.85 -22.15 4.38
CA PHE A 110 -6.99 -23.58 4.09
C PHE A 110 -6.77 -23.89 2.62
N GLY A 111 -5.95 -23.09 1.96
CA GLY A 111 -5.59 -23.31 0.57
C GLY A 111 -4.95 -24.68 0.33
N LEU A 112 -4.99 -25.14 -0.90
CA LEU A 112 -4.50 -26.47 -1.30
C LEU A 112 -3.02 -26.74 -0.95
#